data_f7d4169b416a680daa5f1599f978e951
#
_entry.id   f7d4169b416a680daa5f1599f978e951
#
_cell.length_a   1.000
_cell.length_b   1.000
_cell.length_c   1.000
_cell.angle_alpha   90.00
_cell.angle_beta   90.00
_cell.angle_gamma   90.00
#
_symmetry.space_group_name_H-M   'P 1'
#
loop_
_entity.id
_entity.type
_entity.pdbx_description
1 polymer ?
#
loop_
_entity_poly.entity_id
_entity_poly.type
_entity_poly.pdbx_seq_one_letter_code
_entity_poly.pdbx_strand_id
1 'polypeptide(L)'
;ILVGGGNYSTALCASVAAVLLWILLWRKHHPMRKWVTIICMCLIAAFIVSVAAPGNAVRAASIEQSYSPVIAIVQSLLQAAQCIRNWCQLPQIIFLIIAMAVFLQLPYDLNSDFSKPFLFSMISFGVFATQFTPPLYAMANIGADRQINIYYYSCYWLLLIQLYYWIGWYKENQYKVNSISPVNKIRSTVKTRLVILGIIGLCFSLVDVTRFHISQIDMSSARALCALVNGSVGDYEKAYEERIALLTSPSKICYLPEVPDCPPLRSDLVDTDPGYWVNYGMAQYYQHDQVVLVKTEAE
;
A
#
# COMPACT_ATOMS: atom_id res chain seq x y z
N ILE A 1 6.65 14.32 12.40
CA ILE A 1 7.67 13.50 13.06
C ILE A 1 7.29 12.00 12.92
N LEU A 2 6.09 11.56 13.39
CA LEU A 2 5.70 10.14 13.34
C LEU A 2 5.79 9.55 11.93
N VAL A 3 5.32 10.25 10.91
CA VAL A 3 5.38 9.79 9.51
C VAL A 3 6.82 9.67 9.01
N GLY A 4 7.70 10.61 9.37
CA GLY A 4 9.12 10.58 8.98
C GLY A 4 9.93 9.48 9.64
N GLY A 5 9.54 9.04 10.86
CA GLY A 5 10.20 7.97 11.62
C GLY A 5 9.57 6.57 11.41
N GLY A 6 8.50 6.46 10.62
CA GLY A 6 7.79 5.21 10.39
C GLY A 6 8.38 4.36 9.26
N ASN A 7 7.56 4.01 8.29
CA ASN A 7 8.01 3.23 7.12
C ASN A 7 8.82 4.12 6.16
N TYR A 8 10.01 3.68 5.74
CA TYR A 8 10.90 4.43 4.84
C TYR A 8 10.25 4.82 3.51
N SER A 9 9.41 3.96 2.95
CA SER A 9 8.69 4.21 1.69
C SER A 9 7.73 5.39 1.82
N THR A 10 6.92 5.42 2.87
CA THR A 10 5.98 6.52 3.15
C THR A 10 6.71 7.78 3.60
N ALA A 11 7.78 7.65 4.39
CA ALA A 11 8.56 8.76 4.89
C ALA A 11 9.26 9.52 3.74
N LEU A 12 9.89 8.81 2.80
CA LEU A 12 10.52 9.41 1.64
C LEU A 12 9.48 10.10 0.74
N CYS A 13 8.38 9.42 0.44
CA CYS A 13 7.29 9.98 -0.38
C CYS A 13 6.72 11.25 0.25
N ALA A 14 6.42 11.24 1.55
CA ALA A 14 5.91 12.40 2.27
C ALA A 14 6.93 13.55 2.29
N SER A 15 8.21 13.26 2.46
CA SER A 15 9.28 14.25 2.46
C SER A 15 9.41 14.92 1.08
N VAL A 16 9.41 14.15 0.00
CA VAL A 16 9.47 14.68 -1.37
C VAL A 16 8.23 15.51 -1.68
N ALA A 17 7.03 15.01 -1.36
CA ALA A 17 5.78 15.77 -1.55
C ALA A 17 5.77 17.09 -0.75
N ALA A 18 6.24 17.06 0.50
CA ALA A 18 6.34 18.26 1.33
C ALA A 18 7.32 19.28 0.78
N VAL A 19 8.48 18.85 0.27
CA VAL A 19 9.47 19.74 -0.38
C VAL A 19 8.88 20.36 -1.64
N LEU A 20 8.17 19.60 -2.47
CA LEU A 20 7.52 20.14 -3.68
C LEU A 20 6.43 21.17 -3.30
N LEU A 21 5.61 20.86 -2.29
CA LEU A 21 4.62 21.82 -1.77
C LEU A 21 5.30 23.07 -1.21
N TRP A 22 6.38 22.92 -0.47
CA TRP A 22 7.18 24.02 0.05
C TRP A 22 7.68 24.94 -1.08
N ILE A 23 8.26 24.37 -2.14
CA ILE A 23 8.71 25.14 -3.32
C ILE A 23 7.55 25.93 -3.94
N LEU A 24 6.39 25.28 -4.12
CA LEU A 24 5.19 25.92 -4.70
C LEU A 24 4.69 27.08 -3.85
N LEU A 25 4.59 26.90 -2.54
CA LEU A 25 4.11 27.94 -1.62
C LEU A 25 5.08 29.11 -1.49
N TRP A 26 6.39 28.84 -1.55
CA TRP A 26 7.40 29.91 -1.59
C TRP A 26 7.33 30.73 -2.88
N ARG A 27 7.17 30.07 -4.03
CA ARG A 27 7.01 30.73 -5.34
C ARG A 27 5.76 31.60 -5.42
N LYS A 28 4.65 31.14 -4.78
CA LYS A 28 3.37 31.87 -4.74
C LYS A 28 3.27 32.85 -3.57
N HIS A 29 4.33 33.06 -2.78
CA HIS A 29 4.33 33.90 -1.57
C HIS A 29 3.17 33.61 -0.61
N HIS A 30 2.71 32.33 -0.55
CA HIS A 30 1.55 31.93 0.23
C HIS A 30 1.79 32.10 1.76
N PRO A 31 0.81 32.54 2.58
CA PRO A 31 0.99 32.77 3.99
C PRO A 31 1.43 31.52 4.79
N MET A 32 1.01 30.33 4.34
CA MET A 32 1.38 29.07 5.00
C MET A 32 2.82 28.61 4.74
N ARG A 33 3.60 29.30 3.91
CA ARG A 33 4.97 28.86 3.54
C ARG A 33 5.87 28.60 4.76
N LYS A 34 5.75 29.44 5.82
CA LYS A 34 6.56 29.29 7.05
C LYS A 34 6.21 27.99 7.80
N TRP A 35 4.93 27.66 7.92
CA TRP A 35 4.47 26.43 8.56
C TRP A 35 4.92 25.18 7.80
N VAL A 36 4.81 25.21 6.48
CA VAL A 36 5.29 24.09 5.65
C VAL A 36 6.80 23.95 5.71
N THR A 37 7.57 25.06 5.87
CA THR A 37 9.02 24.97 6.13
C THR A 37 9.31 24.17 7.41
N ILE A 38 8.62 24.45 8.50
CA ILE A 38 8.79 23.72 9.75
C ILE A 38 8.43 22.23 9.56
N ILE A 39 7.33 21.95 8.89
CA ILE A 39 6.91 20.56 8.59
C ILE A 39 7.97 19.82 7.78
N CYS A 40 8.51 20.45 6.72
CA CYS A 40 9.57 19.85 5.89
C CYS A 40 10.82 19.56 6.73
N MET A 41 11.27 20.51 7.54
CA MET A 41 12.44 20.32 8.43
C MET A 41 12.21 19.15 9.39
N CYS A 42 11.04 19.08 10.03
CA CYS A 42 10.70 17.98 10.94
C CYS A 42 10.62 16.62 10.24
N LEU A 43 10.05 16.56 9.03
CA LEU A 43 9.96 15.32 8.24
C LEU A 43 11.35 14.83 7.83
N ILE A 44 12.16 15.72 7.26
CA ILE A 44 13.52 15.38 6.80
C ILE A 44 14.40 14.97 7.98
N ALA A 45 14.36 15.70 9.09
CA ALA A 45 15.11 15.36 10.30
C ALA A 45 14.71 13.99 10.84
N ALA A 46 13.41 13.70 10.96
CA ALA A 46 12.91 12.41 11.41
C ALA A 46 13.30 11.27 10.45
N PHE A 47 13.28 11.52 9.14
CA PHE A 47 13.73 10.55 8.13
C PHE A 47 15.23 10.26 8.24
N ILE A 48 16.08 11.30 8.40
CA ILE A 48 17.53 11.14 8.59
C ILE A 48 17.83 10.33 9.84
N VAL A 49 17.18 10.64 10.98
CA VAL A 49 17.36 9.90 12.24
C VAL A 49 16.95 8.43 12.04
N SER A 50 15.84 8.18 11.35
CA SER A 50 15.39 6.81 11.06
C SER A 50 16.39 6.04 10.20
N VAL A 51 16.93 6.66 9.14
CA VAL A 51 17.92 6.04 8.26
C VAL A 51 19.24 5.79 8.98
N ALA A 52 19.67 6.71 9.85
CA ALA A 52 20.91 6.61 10.61
C ALA A 52 20.84 5.61 11.79
N ALA A 53 19.69 4.98 12.04
CA ALA A 53 19.53 4.04 13.15
C ALA A 53 20.50 2.84 13.01
N PRO A 54 21.25 2.46 14.10
CA PRO A 54 22.29 1.42 14.04
C PRO A 54 21.79 0.05 13.53
N GLY A 55 20.54 -0.29 13.82
CA GLY A 55 19.92 -1.53 13.34
C GLY A 55 19.85 -1.65 11.82
N ASN A 56 19.92 -0.55 11.07
CA ASN A 56 19.96 -0.59 9.61
C ASN A 56 21.29 -1.11 9.09
N ALA A 57 22.41 -0.79 9.75
CA ALA A 57 23.72 -1.31 9.37
C ALA A 57 23.77 -2.84 9.58
N VAL A 58 23.19 -3.34 10.67
CA VAL A 58 23.10 -4.78 10.94
C VAL A 58 22.26 -5.49 9.87
N ARG A 59 21.12 -4.92 9.50
CA ARG A 59 20.27 -5.47 8.42
C ARG A 59 20.97 -5.44 7.06
N ALA A 60 21.64 -4.33 6.74
CA ALA A 60 22.36 -4.19 5.47
C ALA A 60 23.48 -5.24 5.33
N ALA A 61 24.14 -5.62 6.43
CA ALA A 61 25.17 -6.64 6.43
C ALA A 61 24.63 -8.06 6.15
N SER A 62 23.33 -8.30 6.38
CA SER A 62 22.68 -9.60 6.11
C SER A 62 22.04 -9.70 4.72
N ILE A 63 22.14 -8.65 3.90
CA ILE A 63 21.51 -8.59 2.58
C ILE A 63 22.57 -8.75 1.50
N GLU A 64 22.42 -9.77 0.67
CA GLU A 64 23.40 -10.10 -0.39
C GLU A 64 23.30 -9.16 -1.61
N GLN A 65 22.13 -8.61 -1.88
CA GLN A 65 21.87 -7.79 -3.07
C GLN A 65 21.23 -6.45 -2.72
N SER A 66 21.84 -5.37 -3.21
CA SER A 66 21.30 -3.99 -3.12
C SER A 66 21.58 -3.24 -4.42
N TYR A 67 20.74 -2.28 -4.76
CA TYR A 67 20.99 -1.41 -5.91
C TYR A 67 21.78 -0.15 -5.51
N SER A 68 22.58 0.38 -6.43
CA SER A 68 23.12 1.73 -6.25
C SER A 68 21.98 2.77 -6.21
N PRO A 69 22.16 3.94 -5.58
CA PRO A 69 21.10 4.96 -5.48
C PRO A 69 20.49 5.33 -6.83
N VAL A 70 21.32 5.48 -7.87
CA VAL A 70 20.85 5.83 -9.21
C VAL A 70 20.01 4.72 -9.83
N ILE A 71 20.48 3.47 -9.72
CA ILE A 71 19.74 2.32 -10.23
C ILE A 71 18.43 2.16 -9.46
N ALA A 72 18.41 2.33 -8.15
CA ALA A 72 17.20 2.27 -7.33
C ALA A 72 16.15 3.30 -7.76
N ILE A 73 16.58 4.54 -8.10
CA ILE A 73 15.66 5.58 -8.61
C ILE A 73 15.08 5.18 -9.97
N VAL A 74 15.92 4.73 -10.91
CA VAL A 74 15.43 4.29 -12.23
C VAL A 74 14.49 3.11 -12.11
N GLN A 75 14.87 2.10 -11.31
CA GLN A 75 14.03 0.93 -11.05
C GLN A 75 12.73 1.30 -10.35
N SER A 76 12.72 2.30 -9.47
CA SER A 76 11.49 2.74 -8.81
C SER A 76 10.47 3.32 -9.80
N LEU A 77 10.91 4.04 -10.82
CA LEU A 77 10.03 4.54 -11.89
C LEU A 77 9.45 3.39 -12.73
N LEU A 78 10.28 2.41 -13.07
CA LEU A 78 9.84 1.23 -13.84
C LEU A 78 8.87 0.36 -13.04
N GLN A 79 9.18 0.07 -11.78
CA GLN A 79 8.31 -0.71 -10.89
C GLN A 79 6.99 -0.01 -10.62
N ALA A 80 7.01 1.31 -10.39
CA ALA A 80 5.80 2.11 -10.24
C ALA A 80 4.89 2.02 -11.48
N ALA A 81 5.46 2.15 -12.69
CA ALA A 81 4.70 2.01 -13.94
C ALA A 81 4.15 0.59 -14.13
N GLN A 82 4.94 -0.43 -13.80
CA GLN A 82 4.53 -1.83 -13.88
C GLN A 82 3.40 -2.15 -12.89
N CYS A 83 3.49 -1.66 -11.65
CA CYS A 83 2.44 -1.82 -10.64
C CYS A 83 1.14 -1.14 -11.09
N ILE A 84 1.18 0.10 -11.57
CA ILE A 84 -0.01 0.79 -12.09
C ILE A 84 -0.64 -0.04 -13.22
N ARG A 85 0.15 -0.53 -14.18
CA ARG A 85 -0.35 -1.38 -15.27
C ARG A 85 -1.02 -2.64 -14.76
N ASN A 86 -0.42 -3.32 -13.78
CA ASN A 86 -0.92 -4.58 -13.25
C ASN A 86 -2.18 -4.39 -12.39
N TRP A 87 -2.31 -3.23 -11.72
CA TRP A 87 -3.46 -2.91 -10.87
C TRP A 87 -4.60 -2.23 -11.61
N CYS A 88 -4.37 -1.70 -12.83
CA CYS A 88 -5.43 -1.15 -13.68
C CYS A 88 -6.21 -2.27 -14.39
N GLN A 89 -6.94 -3.07 -13.62
CA GLN A 89 -7.83 -4.11 -14.10
C GLN A 89 -9.26 -3.58 -14.29
N LEU A 90 -10.16 -4.41 -14.82
CA LEU A 90 -11.53 -4.01 -15.14
C LEU A 90 -12.29 -3.36 -13.96
N PRO A 91 -12.27 -3.89 -12.73
CA PRO A 91 -12.96 -3.25 -11.60
C PRO A 91 -12.44 -1.85 -11.30
N GLN A 92 -11.11 -1.63 -11.39
CA GLN A 92 -10.47 -0.35 -11.15
C GLN A 92 -10.83 0.67 -12.24
N ILE A 93 -10.91 0.22 -13.49
CA ILE A 93 -11.35 1.07 -14.61
C ILE A 93 -12.80 1.50 -14.43
N ILE A 94 -13.70 0.58 -14.04
CA ILE A 94 -15.09 0.91 -13.74
C ILE A 94 -15.17 1.92 -12.59
N PHE A 95 -14.41 1.73 -11.52
CA PHE A 95 -14.32 2.67 -10.41
C PHE A 95 -13.88 4.06 -10.87
N LEU A 96 -12.85 4.16 -11.71
CA LEU A 96 -12.36 5.44 -12.23
C LEU A 96 -13.38 6.12 -13.15
N ILE A 97 -14.12 5.37 -13.96
CA ILE A 97 -15.21 5.91 -14.79
C ILE A 97 -16.31 6.52 -13.90
N ILE A 98 -16.69 5.83 -12.83
CA ILE A 98 -17.68 6.32 -11.88
C ILE A 98 -17.16 7.56 -11.12
N ALA A 99 -15.90 7.52 -10.67
CA ALA A 99 -15.24 8.66 -10.03
C ALA A 99 -15.18 9.87 -10.98
N MET A 100 -14.90 9.64 -12.27
CA MET A 100 -14.93 10.68 -13.30
C MET A 100 -16.33 11.31 -13.42
N ALA A 101 -17.39 10.51 -13.45
CA ALA A 101 -18.75 11.00 -13.53
C ALA A 101 -19.14 11.82 -12.29
N VAL A 102 -18.66 11.45 -11.11
CA VAL A 102 -18.85 12.21 -9.86
C VAL A 102 -18.08 13.52 -9.91
N PHE A 103 -16.79 13.48 -10.28
CA PHE A 103 -15.94 14.67 -10.31
C PHE A 103 -16.38 15.69 -11.35
N LEU A 104 -16.93 15.25 -12.48
CA LEU A 104 -17.54 16.16 -13.47
C LEU A 104 -18.68 17.00 -12.89
N GLN A 105 -19.31 16.58 -11.80
CA GLN A 105 -20.43 17.30 -11.18
C GLN A 105 -20.01 18.15 -9.97
N LEU A 106 -18.79 17.95 -9.44
CA LEU A 106 -18.32 18.77 -8.33
C LEU A 106 -18.10 20.22 -8.78
N PRO A 107 -18.38 21.20 -7.91
CA PRO A 107 -17.97 22.57 -8.15
C PRO A 107 -16.44 22.63 -8.08
N TYR A 108 -15.84 23.26 -9.09
CA TYR A 108 -14.40 23.54 -9.11
C TYR A 108 -14.18 25.02 -8.82
N ASP A 109 -13.20 25.31 -7.98
CA ASP A 109 -12.71 26.68 -7.81
C ASP A 109 -11.86 27.04 -9.03
N LEU A 110 -12.42 27.87 -9.90
CA LEU A 110 -11.75 28.33 -11.13
C LEU A 110 -10.57 29.28 -10.84
N ASN A 111 -10.40 29.73 -9.58
CA ASN A 111 -9.19 30.45 -9.18
C ASN A 111 -8.00 29.51 -8.94
N SER A 112 -8.25 28.21 -8.88
CA SER A 112 -7.18 27.20 -8.84
C SER A 112 -6.51 27.08 -10.20
N ASP A 113 -5.19 26.94 -10.21
CA ASP A 113 -4.38 26.85 -11.42
C ASP A 113 -4.28 25.39 -11.90
N PHE A 114 -5.10 25.02 -12.88
CA PHE A 114 -5.07 23.71 -13.54
C PHE A 114 -4.35 23.75 -14.89
N SER A 115 -3.54 24.78 -15.16
CA SER A 115 -2.99 25.05 -16.51
C SER A 115 -2.01 24.01 -17.05
N LYS A 116 -1.39 23.19 -16.18
CA LYS A 116 -0.27 22.30 -16.57
C LYS A 116 -0.53 20.81 -16.20
N PRO A 117 -1.53 20.16 -16.81
CA PRO A 117 -1.93 18.80 -16.39
C PRO A 117 -0.82 17.75 -16.64
N PHE A 118 -0.08 17.83 -17.74
CA PHE A 118 1.02 16.91 -18.02
C PHE A 118 2.16 17.04 -17.01
N LEU A 119 2.56 18.28 -16.67
CA LEU A 119 3.61 18.51 -15.67
C LEU A 119 3.16 18.00 -14.29
N PHE A 120 1.90 18.25 -13.93
CA PHE A 120 1.32 17.73 -12.71
C PHE A 120 1.33 16.19 -12.69
N SER A 121 0.97 15.55 -13.80
CA SER A 121 1.01 14.10 -13.94
C SER A 121 2.41 13.51 -13.79
N MET A 122 3.40 14.14 -14.41
CA MET A 122 4.80 13.70 -14.28
C MET A 122 5.32 13.84 -12.85
N ILE A 123 5.06 14.97 -12.20
CA ILE A 123 5.52 15.23 -10.83
C ILE A 123 4.84 14.25 -9.85
N SER A 124 3.54 14.11 -9.92
CA SER A 124 2.80 13.23 -9.01
C SER A 124 3.13 11.74 -9.22
N PHE A 125 3.37 11.30 -10.45
CA PHE A 125 3.92 9.99 -10.75
C PHE A 125 5.31 9.82 -10.14
N GLY A 126 6.19 10.81 -10.27
CA GLY A 126 7.51 10.80 -9.63
C GLY A 126 7.43 10.69 -8.11
N VAL A 127 6.54 11.45 -7.47
CA VAL A 127 6.27 11.34 -6.03
C VAL A 127 5.79 9.94 -5.64
N PHE A 128 4.86 9.37 -6.39
CA PHE A 128 4.42 8.00 -6.17
C PHE A 128 5.56 6.98 -6.28
N ALA A 129 6.40 7.12 -7.32
CA ALA A 129 7.54 6.23 -7.55
C ALA A 129 8.57 6.25 -6.42
N THR A 130 8.71 7.36 -5.67
CA THR A 130 9.66 7.43 -4.55
C THR A 130 9.40 6.40 -3.45
N GLN A 131 8.18 5.88 -3.35
CA GLN A 131 7.84 4.85 -2.36
C GLN A 131 8.59 3.53 -2.61
N PHE A 132 8.94 3.24 -3.85
CA PHE A 132 9.67 2.03 -4.24
C PHE A 132 11.18 2.15 -4.05
N THR A 133 11.71 3.38 -3.95
CA THR A 133 13.16 3.63 -3.89
C THR A 133 13.83 3.01 -2.65
N PRO A 134 13.31 3.16 -1.42
CA PRO A 134 13.98 2.62 -0.24
C PRO A 134 14.16 1.10 -0.24
N PRO A 135 13.13 0.26 -0.54
CA PRO A 135 13.31 -1.18 -0.56
C PRO A 135 14.18 -1.64 -1.74
N LEU A 136 14.07 -0.99 -2.91
CA LEU A 136 14.96 -1.29 -4.05
C LEU A 136 16.42 -0.96 -3.73
N TYR A 137 16.67 0.15 -3.07
CA TYR A 137 18.01 0.52 -2.61
C TYR A 137 18.55 -0.48 -1.59
N ALA A 138 17.72 -0.85 -0.59
CA ALA A 138 18.17 -1.68 0.52
C ALA A 138 18.26 -3.18 0.19
N MET A 139 17.35 -3.71 -0.65
CA MET A 139 17.15 -5.16 -0.82
C MET A 139 16.99 -5.59 -2.29
N ALA A 140 17.17 -4.71 -3.25
CA ALA A 140 16.94 -4.94 -4.69
C ALA A 140 15.55 -5.55 -5.04
N ASN A 141 14.57 -5.37 -4.17
CA ASN A 141 13.18 -5.83 -4.36
C ASN A 141 12.18 -4.75 -3.91
N ILE A 142 10.88 -4.94 -4.19
CA ILE A 142 9.82 -3.96 -3.87
C ILE A 142 9.30 -4.07 -2.42
N GLY A 143 9.87 -4.96 -1.62
CA GLY A 143 9.46 -5.17 -0.24
C GLY A 143 8.40 -6.26 -0.05
N ALA A 144 8.00 -6.47 1.21
CA ALA A 144 7.02 -7.47 1.59
C ALA A 144 5.58 -7.06 1.22
N ASP A 145 4.64 -8.01 1.21
CA ASP A 145 3.23 -7.82 0.82
C ASP A 145 2.54 -6.66 1.56
N ARG A 146 2.86 -6.45 2.83
CA ARG A 146 2.35 -5.29 3.58
C ARG A 146 2.76 -3.93 2.99
N GLN A 147 3.93 -3.85 2.33
CA GLN A 147 4.37 -2.64 1.63
C GLN A 147 3.65 -2.50 0.29
N ILE A 148 3.42 -3.61 -0.41
CA ILE A 148 2.65 -3.64 -1.66
C ILE A 148 1.25 -3.09 -1.44
N ASN A 149 0.59 -3.42 -0.32
CA ASN A 149 -0.70 -2.85 0.04
C ASN A 149 -0.66 -1.31 0.18
N ILE A 150 0.40 -0.75 0.79
CA ILE A 150 0.57 0.70 0.90
C ILE A 150 0.69 1.33 -0.49
N TYR A 151 1.48 0.74 -1.39
CA TYR A 151 1.62 1.22 -2.77
C TYR A 151 0.30 1.13 -3.54
N TYR A 152 -0.45 0.04 -3.36
CA TYR A 152 -1.75 -0.16 -3.98
C TYR A 152 -2.74 0.95 -3.59
N TYR A 153 -2.91 1.22 -2.31
CA TYR A 153 -3.77 2.32 -1.86
C TYR A 153 -3.26 3.70 -2.31
N SER A 154 -1.95 3.91 -2.28
CA SER A 154 -1.34 5.16 -2.78
C SER A 154 -1.58 5.36 -4.27
N CYS A 155 -1.61 4.28 -5.06
CA CYS A 155 -1.94 4.32 -6.48
C CYS A 155 -3.38 4.82 -6.73
N TYR A 156 -4.36 4.37 -5.93
CA TYR A 156 -5.73 4.90 -6.05
C TYR A 156 -5.81 6.39 -5.75
N TRP A 157 -5.15 6.84 -4.71
CA TRP A 157 -5.07 8.28 -4.41
C TRP A 157 -4.40 9.06 -5.55
N LEU A 158 -3.32 8.54 -6.11
CA LEU A 158 -2.69 9.13 -7.28
C LEU A 158 -3.68 9.28 -8.43
N LEU A 159 -4.38 8.20 -8.80
CA LEU A 159 -5.32 8.19 -9.91
C LEU A 159 -6.50 9.15 -9.68
N LEU A 160 -7.04 9.20 -8.46
CA LEU A 160 -8.12 10.14 -8.12
C LEU A 160 -7.66 11.61 -8.18
N ILE A 161 -6.46 11.91 -7.69
CA ILE A 161 -5.88 13.26 -7.75
C ILE A 161 -5.61 13.66 -9.22
N GLN A 162 -5.09 12.73 -10.03
CA GLN A 162 -4.92 12.94 -11.47
C GLN A 162 -6.25 13.26 -12.14
N LEU A 163 -7.26 12.44 -11.88
CA LEU A 163 -8.59 12.61 -12.45
C LEU A 163 -9.20 13.97 -12.06
N TYR A 164 -9.08 14.37 -10.79
CA TYR A 164 -9.53 15.67 -10.31
C TYR A 164 -8.84 16.82 -11.04
N TYR A 165 -7.52 16.75 -11.19
CA TYR A 165 -6.73 17.80 -11.84
C TYR A 165 -7.06 17.92 -13.35
N TRP A 166 -7.16 16.77 -14.05
CA TRP A 166 -7.51 16.77 -15.48
C TRP A 166 -8.92 17.28 -15.75
N ILE A 167 -9.89 16.96 -14.90
CA ILE A 167 -11.25 17.49 -15.01
C ILE A 167 -11.26 18.98 -14.70
N GLY A 168 -10.49 19.44 -13.71
CA GLY A 168 -10.32 20.86 -13.43
C GLY A 168 -9.79 21.61 -14.65
N TRP A 169 -8.72 21.11 -15.27
CA TRP A 169 -8.17 21.65 -16.52
C TRP A 169 -9.20 21.66 -17.67
N TYR A 170 -9.94 20.58 -17.85
CA TYR A 170 -11.00 20.50 -18.86
C TYR A 170 -12.07 21.57 -18.64
N LYS A 171 -12.56 21.73 -17.42
CA LYS A 171 -13.58 22.72 -17.07
C LYS A 171 -13.07 24.16 -17.18
N GLU A 172 -11.83 24.42 -16.78
CA GLU A 172 -11.19 25.74 -16.92
C GLU A 172 -11.09 26.13 -18.41
N ASN A 173 -10.71 25.21 -19.28
CA ASN A 173 -10.65 25.46 -20.72
C ASN A 173 -12.04 25.61 -21.34
N GLN A 174 -13.02 24.84 -20.94
CA GLN A 174 -14.41 24.99 -21.37
C GLN A 174 -14.98 26.36 -20.97
N TYR A 175 -14.71 26.83 -19.76
CA TYR A 175 -15.13 28.15 -19.28
C TYR A 175 -14.49 29.29 -20.09
N LYS A 176 -13.21 29.18 -20.43
CA LYS A 176 -12.50 30.15 -21.28
C LYS A 176 -13.05 30.20 -22.69
N VAL A 177 -13.52 29.06 -23.24
CA VAL A 177 -14.08 28.98 -24.60
C VAL A 177 -15.56 29.39 -24.60
N ASN A 178 -16.34 29.05 -23.56
CA ASN A 178 -17.80 29.25 -23.48
C ASN A 178 -18.16 30.33 -22.47
N SER A 179 -17.63 31.54 -22.57
CA SER A 179 -18.00 32.69 -21.72
C SER A 179 -19.51 33.07 -21.78
N ILE A 180 -20.36 32.23 -22.36
CA ILE A 180 -21.76 32.55 -22.73
C ILE A 180 -22.80 31.61 -22.09
N SER A 181 -22.48 30.61 -21.29
CA SER A 181 -23.56 29.76 -20.76
C SER A 181 -23.33 29.29 -19.31
N PRO A 182 -24.25 29.59 -18.39
CA PRO A 182 -24.17 29.05 -17.04
C PRO A 182 -24.41 27.53 -17.12
N VAL A 183 -23.45 26.77 -16.64
CA VAL A 183 -23.57 25.31 -16.50
C VAL A 183 -24.82 24.98 -15.70
N ASN A 184 -25.79 24.34 -16.34
CA ASN A 184 -27.05 23.91 -15.77
C ASN A 184 -26.83 23.18 -14.43
N LYS A 185 -27.53 23.70 -13.42
CA LYS A 185 -27.63 23.14 -12.07
C LYS A 185 -28.12 21.69 -12.15
N ILE A 186 -27.22 20.74 -12.11
CA ILE A 186 -27.56 19.31 -12.16
C ILE A 186 -28.45 18.97 -10.96
N ARG A 187 -29.64 18.45 -11.22
CA ARG A 187 -30.67 18.12 -10.23
C ARG A 187 -30.07 17.22 -9.11
N SER A 188 -30.44 17.53 -7.85
CA SER A 188 -30.04 16.78 -6.63
C SER A 188 -30.18 15.26 -6.78
N THR A 189 -31.20 14.79 -7.45
CA THR A 189 -31.47 13.35 -7.73
C THR A 189 -30.36 12.66 -8.54
N VAL A 190 -29.72 13.38 -9.46
CA VAL A 190 -28.62 12.82 -10.27
C VAL A 190 -27.35 12.68 -9.41
N LYS A 191 -27.09 13.66 -8.52
CA LYS A 191 -25.95 13.58 -7.58
C LYS A 191 -26.06 12.36 -6.67
N THR A 192 -27.25 12.10 -6.10
CA THR A 192 -27.47 10.94 -5.23
C THR A 192 -27.28 9.62 -5.99
N ARG A 193 -27.79 9.50 -7.21
CA ARG A 193 -27.62 8.29 -8.04
C ARG A 193 -26.16 8.04 -8.36
N LEU A 194 -25.36 9.06 -8.62
CA LEU A 194 -23.93 8.93 -8.92
C LEU A 194 -23.11 8.59 -7.69
N VAL A 195 -23.47 9.08 -6.50
CA VAL A 195 -22.85 8.65 -5.25
C VAL A 195 -23.13 7.16 -5.00
N ILE A 196 -24.37 6.72 -5.20
CA ILE A 196 -24.74 5.31 -5.08
C ILE A 196 -23.97 4.44 -6.09
N LEU A 197 -23.88 4.87 -7.35
CA LEU A 197 -23.06 4.19 -8.36
C LEU A 197 -21.58 4.19 -7.99
N GLY A 198 -21.06 5.26 -7.39
CA GLY A 198 -19.69 5.32 -6.87
C GLY A 198 -19.43 4.30 -5.76
N ILE A 199 -20.37 4.15 -4.83
CA ILE A 199 -20.29 3.14 -3.76
C ILE A 199 -20.36 1.73 -4.36
N ILE A 200 -21.28 1.48 -5.30
CA ILE A 200 -21.40 0.19 -5.98
C ILE A 200 -20.10 -0.12 -6.73
N GLY A 201 -19.52 0.83 -7.47
CA GLY A 201 -18.25 0.65 -8.17
C GLY A 201 -17.08 0.38 -7.22
N LEU A 202 -17.07 1.04 -6.05
CA LEU A 202 -16.07 0.79 -5.01
C LEU A 202 -16.23 -0.63 -4.45
N CYS A 203 -17.45 -1.08 -4.21
CA CYS A 203 -17.72 -2.46 -3.82
C CYS A 203 -17.28 -3.47 -4.88
N PHE A 204 -17.56 -3.18 -6.17
CA PHE A 204 -17.12 -4.02 -7.28
C PHE A 204 -15.59 -4.04 -7.44
N SER A 205 -14.89 -2.94 -7.17
CA SER A 205 -13.42 -2.91 -7.24
C SER A 205 -12.74 -3.74 -6.15
N LEU A 206 -13.46 -4.06 -5.08
CA LEU A 206 -12.99 -4.94 -4.00
C LEU A 206 -13.22 -6.43 -4.29
N VAL A 207 -14.01 -6.75 -5.33
CA VAL A 207 -14.26 -8.12 -5.77
C VAL A 207 -13.38 -8.40 -6.98
N ASP A 208 -12.56 -9.43 -6.90
CA ASP A 208 -11.77 -9.89 -8.06
C ASP A 208 -12.70 -10.55 -9.08
N VAL A 209 -13.25 -9.72 -9.98
CA VAL A 209 -14.21 -10.16 -11.02
C VAL A 209 -13.55 -11.07 -12.06
N THR A 210 -12.22 -11.07 -12.16
CA THR A 210 -11.48 -11.93 -13.10
C THR A 210 -11.48 -13.40 -12.67
N ARG A 211 -11.68 -13.65 -11.38
CA ARG A 211 -11.94 -14.98 -10.83
C ARG A 211 -13.44 -15.13 -10.61
N PHE A 212 -14.15 -15.58 -11.60
CA PHE A 212 -15.60 -15.88 -11.57
C PHE A 212 -16.01 -16.96 -10.53
N HIS A 213 -15.25 -17.11 -9.47
CA HIS A 213 -15.62 -17.87 -8.29
C HIS A 213 -16.30 -16.94 -7.28
N ILE A 214 -17.59 -16.70 -7.51
CA ILE A 214 -18.50 -15.96 -6.61
C ILE A 214 -18.48 -16.53 -5.17
N SER A 215 -17.90 -17.69 -4.95
CA SER A 215 -17.80 -18.36 -3.64
C SER A 215 -16.67 -17.87 -2.75
N GLN A 216 -15.76 -17.03 -3.22
CA GLN A 216 -14.66 -16.51 -2.41
C GLN A 216 -14.66 -14.98 -2.44
N ILE A 217 -15.38 -14.41 -1.49
CA ILE A 217 -15.19 -13.01 -1.11
C ILE A 217 -13.79 -12.92 -0.51
N ASP A 218 -12.84 -12.42 -1.27
CA ASP A 218 -11.41 -12.32 -0.89
C ASP A 218 -11.14 -11.20 0.14
N MET A 219 -12.17 -10.83 0.91
CA MET A 219 -12.06 -9.89 2.01
C MET A 219 -11.59 -10.62 3.27
N SER A 220 -10.45 -10.19 3.84
CA SER A 220 -9.92 -10.78 5.08
C SER A 220 -10.94 -10.81 6.22
N SER A 221 -11.81 -9.80 6.32
CA SER A 221 -12.90 -9.75 7.30
C SER A 221 -13.98 -10.80 7.07
N ALA A 222 -14.34 -11.07 5.80
CA ALA A 222 -15.31 -12.12 5.47
C ALA A 222 -14.73 -13.51 5.70
N ARG A 223 -13.47 -13.73 5.35
CA ARG A 223 -12.77 -14.99 5.64
C ARG A 223 -12.64 -15.23 7.14
N ALA A 224 -12.30 -14.20 7.92
CA ALA A 224 -12.26 -14.30 9.39
C ALA A 224 -13.63 -14.66 9.98
N LEU A 225 -14.71 -14.03 9.49
CA LEU A 225 -16.06 -14.37 9.94
C LEU A 225 -16.44 -15.81 9.56
N CYS A 226 -16.14 -16.25 8.35
CA CYS A 226 -16.34 -17.64 7.94
C CYS A 226 -15.54 -18.62 8.81
N ALA A 227 -14.27 -18.32 9.10
CA ALA A 227 -13.42 -19.14 9.95
C ALA A 227 -13.94 -19.25 11.39
N LEU A 228 -14.55 -18.18 11.91
CA LEU A 228 -15.23 -18.21 13.23
C LEU A 228 -16.50 -19.05 13.19
N VAL A 229 -17.31 -18.93 12.13
CA VAL A 229 -18.60 -19.61 12.02
C VAL A 229 -18.44 -21.12 11.76
N ASN A 230 -17.46 -21.50 10.94
CA ASN A 230 -17.22 -22.91 10.60
C ASN A 230 -16.35 -23.66 11.63
N GLY A 231 -15.86 -22.98 12.68
CA GLY A 231 -15.09 -23.60 13.76
C GLY A 231 -13.59 -23.76 13.48
N SER A 232 -13.08 -23.41 12.29
CA SER A 232 -11.66 -23.60 11.94
C SER A 232 -10.70 -22.78 12.82
N VAL A 233 -11.16 -21.69 13.43
CA VAL A 233 -10.40 -20.94 14.44
C VAL A 233 -10.16 -21.79 15.69
N GLY A 234 -11.17 -22.50 16.17
CA GLY A 234 -11.03 -23.36 17.35
C GLY A 234 -10.12 -24.57 17.11
N ASP A 235 -10.14 -25.13 15.91
CA ASP A 235 -9.25 -26.23 15.54
C ASP A 235 -7.81 -25.75 15.42
N TYR A 236 -7.60 -24.55 14.86
CA TYR A 236 -6.29 -23.90 14.80
C TYR A 236 -5.74 -23.61 16.21
N GLU A 237 -6.57 -23.08 17.11
CA GLU A 237 -6.20 -22.76 18.50
C GLU A 237 -5.73 -24.00 19.23
N LYS A 238 -6.48 -25.10 19.17
CA LYS A 238 -6.10 -26.39 19.79
C LYS A 238 -4.77 -26.91 19.27
N ALA A 239 -4.59 -26.94 17.95
CA ALA A 239 -3.34 -27.40 17.34
C ALA A 239 -2.15 -26.51 17.73
N TYR A 240 -2.39 -25.21 17.89
CA TYR A 240 -1.36 -24.26 18.34
C TYR A 240 -1.01 -24.44 19.83
N GLU A 241 -1.99 -24.71 20.69
CA GLU A 241 -1.78 -25.04 22.11
C GLU A 241 -0.96 -26.33 22.26
N GLU A 242 -1.27 -27.37 21.45
CA GLU A 242 -0.48 -28.61 21.41
C GLU A 242 0.98 -28.35 21.02
N ARG A 243 1.20 -27.50 20.02
CA ARG A 243 2.56 -27.09 19.64
C ARG A 243 3.30 -26.35 20.75
N ILE A 244 2.64 -25.42 21.44
CA ILE A 244 3.25 -24.73 22.58
C ILE A 244 3.63 -25.72 23.67
N ALA A 245 2.81 -26.70 23.96
CA ALA A 245 3.10 -27.74 24.94
C ALA A 245 4.33 -28.56 24.53
N LEU A 246 4.47 -28.91 23.24
CA LEU A 246 5.65 -29.60 22.71
C LEU A 246 6.91 -28.73 22.76
N LEU A 247 6.81 -27.46 22.37
CA LEU A 247 7.91 -26.50 22.41
C LEU A 247 8.40 -26.19 23.83
N THR A 248 7.53 -26.26 24.81
CA THR A 248 7.91 -26.04 26.22
C THR A 248 8.39 -27.33 26.93
N SER A 249 8.34 -28.46 26.23
CA SER A 249 8.83 -29.75 26.79
C SER A 249 10.37 -29.80 26.80
N PRO A 250 11.00 -30.48 27.75
CA PRO A 250 12.45 -30.53 27.86
C PRO A 250 13.06 -31.58 26.88
N SER A 251 12.77 -31.47 25.60
CA SER A 251 13.30 -32.35 24.56
C SER A 251 14.45 -31.71 23.80
N LYS A 252 15.45 -32.46 23.36
CA LYS A 252 16.52 -31.91 22.51
C LYS A 252 16.07 -31.59 21.10
N ILE A 253 15.22 -32.47 20.53
CA ILE A 253 14.64 -32.28 19.21
C ILE A 253 13.13 -32.19 19.38
N CYS A 254 12.53 -31.12 18.90
CA CYS A 254 11.10 -30.89 18.96
C CYS A 254 10.45 -31.15 17.60
N TYR A 255 9.56 -32.15 17.55
CA TYR A 255 8.79 -32.48 16.36
C TYR A 255 7.40 -31.83 16.48
N LEU A 256 7.09 -30.94 15.54
CA LEU A 256 5.83 -30.20 15.54
C LEU A 256 4.86 -30.78 14.49
N PRO A 257 3.59 -31.04 14.85
CA PRO A 257 2.57 -31.41 13.88
C PRO A 257 2.19 -30.22 13.00
N GLU A 258 1.63 -30.49 11.81
CA GLU A 258 1.03 -29.44 10.96
C GLU A 258 -0.14 -28.77 11.69
N VAL A 259 -0.27 -27.44 11.47
CA VAL A 259 -1.44 -26.68 11.96
C VAL A 259 -2.45 -26.59 10.83
N PRO A 260 -3.75 -26.82 11.09
CA PRO A 260 -4.78 -26.72 10.06
C PRO A 260 -4.81 -25.32 9.44
N ASP A 261 -5.12 -25.25 8.15
CA ASP A 261 -5.21 -23.98 7.45
C ASP A 261 -6.40 -23.17 7.98
N CYS A 262 -6.13 -21.97 8.47
CA CYS A 262 -7.13 -21.07 9.03
C CYS A 262 -7.02 -19.67 8.43
N PRO A 263 -7.59 -19.42 7.24
CA PRO A 263 -7.65 -18.07 6.70
C PRO A 263 -8.48 -17.13 7.61
N PRO A 264 -8.03 -15.89 7.88
CA PRO A 264 -6.96 -15.13 7.27
C PRO A 264 -5.61 -15.24 7.98
N LEU A 265 -5.46 -16.17 8.93
CA LEU A 265 -4.18 -16.40 9.58
C LEU A 265 -3.17 -16.93 8.56
N ARG A 266 -1.91 -16.69 8.82
CA ARG A 266 -0.86 -17.17 7.92
C ARG A 266 -0.81 -18.69 7.94
N SER A 267 -0.51 -19.28 6.79
CA SER A 267 -0.11 -20.67 6.69
C SER A 267 1.09 -20.96 7.61
N ASP A 268 1.25 -22.21 7.95
CA ASP A 268 2.34 -22.67 8.78
C ASP A 268 3.71 -22.15 8.28
N LEU A 269 4.48 -21.57 9.19
CA LEU A 269 5.80 -21.02 8.88
C LEU A 269 6.92 -21.98 9.23
N VAL A 270 6.63 -23.10 9.90
CA VAL A 270 7.59 -24.13 10.26
C VAL A 270 7.82 -25.01 9.04
N ASP A 271 9.09 -25.42 8.83
CA ASP A 271 9.50 -26.26 7.70
C ASP A 271 10.00 -27.63 8.18
N THR A 272 10.11 -28.57 7.26
CA THR A 272 10.74 -29.86 7.50
C THR A 272 12.26 -29.77 7.64
N ASP A 273 12.86 -28.67 7.13
CA ASP A 273 14.29 -28.40 7.27
C ASP A 273 14.57 -27.71 8.63
N PRO A 274 15.30 -28.35 9.56
CA PRO A 274 15.66 -27.72 10.83
C PRO A 274 16.55 -26.48 10.68
N GLY A 275 17.25 -26.33 9.55
CA GLY A 275 18.07 -25.16 9.20
C GLY A 275 17.24 -23.96 8.71
N TYR A 276 15.95 -24.15 8.42
CA TYR A 276 15.08 -23.05 8.01
C TYR A 276 15.00 -21.97 9.11
N TRP A 277 15.05 -20.71 8.73
CA TRP A 277 15.22 -19.59 9.65
C TRP A 277 14.16 -19.53 10.79
N VAL A 278 12.92 -19.96 10.53
CA VAL A 278 11.84 -20.02 11.54
C VAL A 278 12.13 -21.13 12.54
N ASN A 279 12.47 -22.33 12.05
CA ASN A 279 12.80 -23.50 12.88
C ASN A 279 14.00 -23.22 13.76
N TYR A 280 15.04 -22.63 13.19
CA TYR A 280 16.23 -22.23 13.92
C TYR A 280 15.91 -21.18 15.01
N GLY A 281 15.12 -20.17 14.67
CA GLY A 281 14.68 -19.15 15.65
C GLY A 281 13.84 -19.74 16.79
N MET A 282 12.93 -20.67 16.48
CA MET A 282 12.15 -21.38 17.51
C MET A 282 13.04 -22.27 18.39
N ALA A 283 13.97 -23.01 17.78
CA ALA A 283 14.90 -23.85 18.51
C ALA A 283 15.72 -23.03 19.52
N GLN A 284 16.27 -21.89 19.10
CA GLN A 284 16.99 -20.99 20.00
C GLN A 284 16.11 -20.42 21.12
N TYR A 285 14.87 -19.99 20.80
CA TYR A 285 13.97 -19.37 21.77
C TYR A 285 13.54 -20.36 22.87
N TYR A 286 13.17 -21.60 22.47
CA TYR A 286 12.69 -22.63 23.38
C TYR A 286 13.80 -23.53 23.91
N GLN A 287 15.07 -23.29 23.56
CA GLN A 287 16.27 -24.02 24.00
C GLN A 287 16.27 -25.49 23.54
N HIS A 288 15.81 -25.76 22.33
CA HIS A 288 15.96 -27.04 21.65
C HIS A 288 17.21 -27.03 20.75
N ASP A 289 17.78 -28.22 20.50
CA ASP A 289 18.85 -28.36 19.51
C ASP A 289 18.27 -28.18 18.08
N GLN A 290 17.06 -28.68 17.84
CA GLN A 290 16.36 -28.59 16.56
C GLN A 290 14.85 -28.58 16.75
N VAL A 291 14.16 -27.87 15.83
CA VAL A 291 12.70 -27.90 15.64
C VAL A 291 12.42 -28.34 14.21
N VAL A 292 11.53 -29.30 14.02
CA VAL A 292 11.23 -29.91 12.72
C VAL A 292 9.72 -30.09 12.57
N LEU A 293 9.16 -29.72 11.41
CA LEU A 293 7.78 -30.01 11.06
C LEU A 293 7.64 -31.47 10.63
N VAL A 294 6.72 -32.18 11.24
CA VAL A 294 6.31 -33.52 10.78
C VAL A 294 5.05 -33.38 9.94
N LYS A 295 5.18 -33.65 8.64
CA LYS A 295 4.02 -33.70 7.76
C LYS A 295 3.23 -34.99 8.06
N THR A 296 1.94 -34.84 8.32
CA THR A 296 1.03 -35.96 8.34
C THR A 296 0.88 -36.45 6.91
N GLU A 297 1.36 -37.66 6.60
CA GLU A 297 1.09 -38.27 5.29
C GLU A 297 -0.44 -38.37 5.17
N ALA A 298 -0.99 -37.70 4.18
CA ALA A 298 -2.40 -37.82 3.86
C ALA A 298 -2.65 -39.25 3.36
N GLU A 299 -3.41 -40.04 4.14
CA GLU A 299 -3.96 -41.31 3.72
C GLU A 299 -4.90 -41.19 2.50
#